data_ecad6ec5659966a776d1634aa24208ec
#
_entry.id   ecad6ec5659966a776d1634aa24208ec
#
_cell.length_a   1.000
_cell.length_b   1.000
_cell.length_c   1.000
_cell.angle_alpha   90.00
_cell.angle_beta   90.00
_cell.angle_gamma   90.00
#
_symmetry.space_group_name_H-M   'P 1'
#
loop_
_entity.id
_entity.type
_entity.pdbx_description
1 polymer ?
#
loop_
_entity_poly.entity_id
_entity_poly.type
_entity_poly.pdbx_seq_one_letter_code
_entity_poly.pdbx_strand_id
1 'polypeptide(L)'
;MSYFKKHNKFILIFLGILLTLSVLIGVSYAYYMVTASQTNKNRLASSCISISLTNEKNDITLNNAYPITDSEGKKLTPYQFTITNTCDIFISYNVNLEMLEGTDLSTDYIKTMINSEAPAVLSSLDSATTTIDKSTESRTLAQGSLGSNDSVDYALRLWMDENTPLNDETQDKS
;
A
#
# COMPACT_ATOMS: atom_id res chain seq x y z
N MET A 1 23.87 -66.99 -19.27
CA MET A 1 22.88 -65.93 -19.65
C MET A 1 22.12 -65.29 -18.46
N SER A 2 22.29 -65.77 -17.25
CA SER A 2 21.57 -65.33 -16.05
C SER A 2 22.19 -64.07 -15.34
N TYR A 3 23.48 -63.86 -15.44
CA TYR A 3 24.21 -62.77 -14.77
C TYR A 3 23.87 -61.39 -15.29
N PHE A 4 23.64 -61.23 -16.60
CA PHE A 4 23.30 -59.95 -17.21
C PHE A 4 21.92 -59.40 -16.80
N LYS A 5 20.96 -60.31 -16.54
CA LYS A 5 19.59 -59.91 -16.16
C LYS A 5 19.48 -59.34 -14.73
N LYS A 6 20.41 -59.76 -13.83
CA LYS A 6 20.41 -59.31 -12.44
C LYS A 6 21.06 -57.90 -12.30
N HIS A 7 22.11 -57.65 -13.04
CA HIS A 7 22.75 -56.31 -13.05
C HIS A 7 21.88 -55.21 -13.66
N ASN A 8 21.11 -55.50 -14.71
CA ASN A 8 20.20 -54.53 -15.31
C ASN A 8 19.08 -54.09 -14.37
N LYS A 9 18.60 -54.96 -13.47
CA LYS A 9 17.60 -54.56 -12.47
C LYS A 9 18.18 -53.63 -11.42
N PHE A 10 19.40 -53.89 -10.95
CA PHE A 10 20.08 -52.97 -10.03
C PHE A 10 20.40 -51.64 -10.65
N ILE A 11 20.81 -51.58 -11.91
CA ILE A 11 21.05 -50.33 -12.66
C ILE A 11 19.75 -49.53 -12.81
N LEU A 12 18.64 -50.20 -13.14
CA LEU A 12 17.35 -49.52 -13.27
C LEU A 12 16.86 -48.93 -11.93
N ILE A 13 17.02 -49.70 -10.83
CA ILE A 13 16.64 -49.20 -9.49
C ILE A 13 17.53 -48.01 -9.11
N PHE A 14 18.83 -48.10 -9.33
CA PHE A 14 19.77 -47.02 -9.04
C PHE A 14 19.44 -45.75 -9.87
N LEU A 15 19.17 -45.92 -11.16
CA LEU A 15 18.76 -44.82 -12.04
C LEU A 15 17.44 -44.18 -11.59
N GLY A 16 16.47 -44.99 -11.14
CA GLY A 16 15.22 -44.51 -10.60
C GLY A 16 15.39 -43.67 -9.32
N ILE A 17 16.25 -44.12 -8.42
CA ILE A 17 16.58 -43.38 -7.19
C ILE A 17 17.28 -42.06 -7.52
N LEU A 18 18.22 -42.07 -8.47
CA LEU A 18 18.95 -40.88 -8.89
C LEU A 18 17.99 -39.83 -9.51
N LEU A 19 17.03 -40.29 -10.30
CA LEU A 19 16.04 -39.43 -10.96
C LEU A 19 15.06 -38.81 -9.94
N THR A 20 14.63 -39.62 -8.94
CA THR A 20 13.76 -39.07 -7.89
C THR A 20 14.48 -38.04 -7.02
N LEU A 21 15.76 -38.29 -6.68
CA LEU A 21 16.59 -37.33 -5.93
C LEU A 21 16.78 -36.01 -6.71
N SER A 22 17.05 -36.10 -8.01
CA SER A 22 17.23 -34.86 -8.82
C SER A 22 15.95 -34.03 -8.92
N VAL A 23 14.77 -34.66 -9.00
CA VAL A 23 13.48 -33.96 -8.98
C VAL A 23 13.24 -33.29 -7.62
N LEU A 24 13.51 -33.97 -6.51
CA LEU A 24 13.36 -33.40 -5.17
C LEU A 24 14.26 -32.18 -4.95
N ILE A 25 15.53 -32.28 -5.37
CA ILE A 25 16.49 -31.15 -5.28
C ILE A 25 16.00 -29.99 -6.16
N GLY A 26 15.57 -30.26 -7.39
CA GLY A 26 15.07 -29.24 -8.32
C GLY A 26 13.85 -28.49 -7.80
N VAL A 27 12.87 -29.21 -7.24
CA VAL A 27 11.66 -28.60 -6.63
C VAL A 27 12.02 -27.77 -5.41
N SER A 28 12.89 -28.30 -4.52
CA SER A 28 13.35 -27.56 -3.34
C SER A 28 14.11 -26.28 -3.69
N TYR A 29 14.98 -26.36 -4.71
CA TYR A 29 15.71 -25.20 -5.20
C TYR A 29 14.78 -24.15 -5.81
N ALA A 30 13.81 -24.55 -6.64
CA ALA A 30 12.82 -23.66 -7.23
C ALA A 30 11.98 -22.96 -6.15
N TYR A 31 11.53 -23.72 -5.13
CA TYR A 31 10.78 -23.15 -4.01
C TYR A 31 11.61 -22.13 -3.22
N TYR A 32 12.88 -22.48 -2.93
CA TYR A 32 13.80 -21.57 -2.22
C TYR A 32 14.04 -20.28 -3.01
N MET A 33 14.27 -20.36 -4.32
CA MET A 33 14.50 -19.19 -5.18
C MET A 33 13.27 -18.27 -5.27
N VAL A 34 12.06 -18.84 -5.37
CA VAL A 34 10.81 -18.05 -5.36
C VAL A 34 10.64 -17.33 -4.03
N THR A 35 10.83 -18.03 -2.90
CA THR A 35 10.67 -17.43 -1.57
C THR A 35 11.74 -16.35 -1.31
N ALA A 36 13.00 -16.62 -1.66
CA ALA A 36 14.09 -15.65 -1.50
C ALA A 36 13.88 -14.41 -2.38
N SER A 37 13.39 -14.58 -3.61
CA SER A 37 13.07 -13.48 -4.51
C SER A 37 11.94 -12.60 -3.97
N GLN A 38 10.88 -13.18 -3.41
CA GLN A 38 9.77 -12.42 -2.82
C GLN A 38 10.21 -11.65 -1.56
N THR A 39 10.98 -12.28 -0.68
CA THR A 39 11.48 -11.63 0.54
C THR A 39 12.41 -10.46 0.22
N ASN A 40 13.27 -10.60 -0.78
CA ASN A 40 14.18 -9.53 -1.19
C ASN A 40 13.43 -8.37 -1.88
N LYS A 41 12.42 -8.65 -2.71
CA LYS A 41 11.61 -7.60 -3.33
C LYS A 41 10.84 -6.76 -2.29
N ASN A 42 10.23 -7.41 -1.31
CA ASN A 42 9.51 -6.71 -0.25
C ASN A 42 10.44 -5.88 0.67
N ARG A 43 11.66 -6.36 0.93
CA ARG A 43 12.67 -5.60 1.70
C ARG A 43 13.22 -4.40 0.93
N LEU A 44 13.49 -4.56 -0.37
CA LEU A 44 14.00 -3.48 -1.21
C LEU A 44 12.96 -2.37 -1.37
N ALA A 45 11.68 -2.69 -1.58
CA ALA A 45 10.62 -1.70 -1.71
C ALA A 45 10.44 -0.87 -0.41
N SER A 46 10.54 -1.48 0.76
CA SER A 46 10.41 -0.81 2.06
C SER A 46 11.57 0.15 2.39
N SER A 47 12.78 -0.13 1.91
CA SER A 47 13.97 0.71 2.17
C SER A 47 14.22 1.78 1.10
N CYS A 48 13.52 1.71 -0.04
CA CYS A 48 13.72 2.62 -1.17
C CYS A 48 12.84 3.87 -1.14
N ILE A 49 11.88 3.95 -0.23
CA ILE A 49 10.98 5.10 -0.11
C ILE A 49 11.37 5.93 1.10
N SER A 50 11.63 7.21 0.88
CA SER A 50 11.74 8.23 1.91
C SER A 50 10.56 9.19 1.79
N ILE A 51 9.93 9.51 2.93
CA ILE A 51 8.86 10.49 3.01
C ILE A 51 9.37 11.66 3.83
N SER A 52 9.29 12.87 3.28
CA SER A 52 9.59 14.11 3.98
C SER A 52 8.35 14.98 4.06
N LEU A 53 8.10 15.56 5.23
CA LEU A 53 7.04 16.52 5.46
C LEU A 53 7.58 17.92 5.21
N THR A 54 6.92 18.68 4.35
CA THR A 54 7.35 20.04 4.00
C THR A 54 7.05 21.05 5.12
N ASN A 55 6.00 20.76 5.92
CA ASN A 55 5.61 21.59 7.07
C ASN A 55 5.25 20.70 8.26
N GLU A 56 6.14 20.56 9.23
CA GLU A 56 5.92 19.79 10.46
C GLU A 56 4.77 20.32 11.35
N LYS A 57 4.18 21.46 11.02
CA LYS A 57 3.11 22.13 11.81
C LYS A 57 1.72 22.05 11.17
N ASN A 58 1.57 21.47 10.00
CA ASN A 58 0.29 21.43 9.29
C ASN A 58 -0.38 20.07 9.44
N ASP A 59 -0.72 19.69 10.65
CA ASP A 59 -1.64 18.58 10.86
C ASP A 59 -3.03 18.99 10.35
N ILE A 60 -3.68 18.14 9.57
CA ILE A 60 -5.07 18.32 9.22
C ILE A 60 -5.89 17.93 10.45
N THR A 61 -6.55 18.91 11.06
CA THR A 61 -7.40 18.68 12.22
C THR A 61 -8.85 18.91 11.81
N LEU A 62 -9.67 17.89 11.93
CA LEU A 62 -11.11 17.96 11.69
C LEU A 62 -11.93 18.11 12.99
N ASN A 63 -11.27 18.37 14.12
CA ASN A 63 -11.92 18.59 15.41
C ASN A 63 -12.82 19.82 15.35
N ASN A 64 -14.10 19.67 15.69
CA ASN A 64 -15.13 20.70 15.56
C ASN A 64 -15.26 21.24 14.12
N ALA A 65 -14.99 20.41 13.13
CA ALA A 65 -15.15 20.79 11.75
C ALA A 65 -16.63 20.98 11.42
N TYR A 66 -16.95 22.07 10.71
CA TYR A 66 -18.27 22.28 10.15
C TYR A 66 -18.27 21.90 8.66
N PRO A 67 -19.44 21.46 8.11
CA PRO A 67 -19.60 21.29 6.69
C PRO A 67 -19.27 22.56 5.93
N ILE A 68 -18.44 22.47 4.91
CA ILE A 68 -18.05 23.59 4.04
C ILE A 68 -18.17 23.20 2.57
N THR A 69 -18.33 24.21 1.73
CA THR A 69 -18.41 24.04 0.28
C THR A 69 -17.07 23.60 -0.32
N ASP A 70 -17.10 22.99 -1.49
CA ASP A 70 -15.88 22.68 -2.24
C ASP A 70 -15.03 23.92 -2.55
N SER A 71 -15.67 25.08 -2.73
CA SER A 71 -14.98 26.34 -2.96
C SER A 71 -14.17 26.81 -1.76
N GLU A 72 -14.63 26.51 -0.56
CA GLU A 72 -13.94 26.79 0.71
C GLU A 72 -12.90 25.72 1.00
N GLY A 73 -13.23 24.45 0.83
CA GLY A 73 -12.33 23.33 1.01
C GLY A 73 -11.04 23.44 0.17
N LYS A 74 -11.17 23.88 -1.08
CA LYS A 74 -10.03 24.15 -1.98
C LYS A 74 -9.08 25.25 -1.48
N LYS A 75 -9.54 26.14 -0.61
CA LYS A 75 -8.74 27.24 -0.03
C LYS A 75 -8.04 26.85 1.28
N LEU A 76 -8.35 25.69 1.85
CA LEU A 76 -7.69 25.21 3.04
C LEU A 76 -6.19 25.05 2.81
N THR A 77 -5.40 25.29 3.85
CA THR A 77 -3.97 25.02 3.84
C THR A 77 -3.75 23.52 3.66
N PRO A 78 -3.02 23.07 2.62
CA PRO A 78 -2.81 21.66 2.40
C PRO A 78 -1.79 21.07 3.38
N TYR A 79 -1.97 19.80 3.69
CA TYR A 79 -0.91 18.95 4.23
C TYR A 79 0.03 18.55 3.09
N GLN A 80 1.29 18.95 3.18
CA GLN A 80 2.26 18.76 2.11
C GLN A 80 3.34 17.76 2.50
N PHE A 81 3.60 16.82 1.59
CA PHE A 81 4.65 15.83 1.75
C PHE A 81 5.27 15.47 0.40
N THR A 82 6.52 15.02 0.45
CA THR A 82 7.28 14.57 -0.71
C THR A 82 7.62 13.09 -0.55
N ILE A 83 7.37 12.31 -1.58
CA ILE A 83 7.81 10.92 -1.68
C ILE A 83 9.03 10.87 -2.58
N THR A 84 10.13 10.30 -2.09
CA THR A 84 11.39 10.17 -2.82
C THR A 84 11.77 8.70 -2.95
N ASN A 85 12.11 8.27 -4.15
CA ASN A 85 12.79 7.01 -4.39
C ASN A 85 14.29 7.18 -4.13
N THR A 86 14.81 6.51 -3.11
CA THR A 86 16.23 6.58 -2.71
C THR A 86 17.09 5.45 -3.30
N CYS A 87 16.52 4.62 -4.17
CA CYS A 87 17.22 3.50 -4.81
C CYS A 87 17.43 3.73 -6.31
N ASP A 88 18.37 2.99 -6.88
CA ASP A 88 18.68 3.00 -8.31
C ASP A 88 17.75 2.10 -9.16
N ILE A 89 16.57 1.77 -8.64
CA ILE A 89 15.57 0.95 -9.32
C ILE A 89 14.25 1.71 -9.44
N PHE A 90 13.45 1.32 -10.41
CA PHE A 90 12.09 1.84 -10.56
C PHE A 90 11.17 1.25 -9.47
N ILE A 91 10.38 2.08 -8.82
CA ILE A 91 9.42 1.66 -7.79
C ILE A 91 8.00 2.09 -8.13
N SER A 92 7.01 1.32 -7.69
CA SER A 92 5.59 1.73 -7.66
C SER A 92 5.15 1.92 -6.22
N TYR A 93 4.27 2.89 -5.98
CA TYR A 93 3.76 3.22 -4.65
C TYR A 93 2.29 3.58 -4.68
N ASN A 94 1.62 3.43 -3.54
CA ASN A 94 0.28 3.92 -3.27
C ASN A 94 0.32 4.86 -2.07
N VAL A 95 -0.47 5.92 -2.13
CA VAL A 95 -0.76 6.83 -1.02
C VAL A 95 -2.14 6.48 -0.51
N ASN A 96 -2.24 5.95 0.68
CA ASN A 96 -3.50 5.56 1.29
C ASN A 96 -3.79 6.43 2.51
N LEU A 97 -5.07 6.74 2.71
CA LEU A 97 -5.60 7.29 3.95
C LEU A 97 -6.27 6.18 4.74
N GLU A 98 -5.82 5.97 5.97
CA GLU A 98 -6.38 4.94 6.84
C GLU A 98 -7.15 5.58 8.00
N MET A 99 -8.36 5.06 8.24
CA MET A 99 -9.21 5.43 9.37
C MET A 99 -8.86 4.52 10.54
N LEU A 100 -8.58 5.12 11.70
CA LEU A 100 -8.25 4.36 12.90
C LEU A 100 -9.51 4.03 13.73
N GLU A 101 -9.44 2.97 14.53
CA GLU A 101 -10.45 2.62 15.51
C GLU A 101 -10.73 3.80 16.44
N GLY A 102 -12.01 4.11 16.66
CA GLY A 102 -12.42 5.27 17.44
C GLY A 102 -12.63 6.55 16.64
N THR A 103 -12.43 6.51 15.32
CA THR A 103 -12.86 7.60 14.43
C THR A 103 -14.37 7.47 14.22
N ASP A 104 -15.13 8.44 14.71
CA ASP A 104 -16.60 8.44 14.64
C ASP A 104 -17.15 9.06 13.35
N LEU A 105 -16.33 9.78 12.59
CA LEU A 105 -16.75 10.43 11.36
C LEU A 105 -16.73 9.44 10.20
N SER A 106 -17.89 9.24 9.55
CA SER A 106 -18.00 8.37 8.38
C SER A 106 -17.24 8.93 7.18
N THR A 107 -16.60 8.04 6.41
CA THR A 107 -15.96 8.37 5.13
C THR A 107 -16.92 8.94 4.08
N ASP A 108 -18.25 8.75 4.25
CA ASP A 108 -19.29 9.34 3.40
C ASP A 108 -19.40 10.85 3.55
N TYR A 109 -18.94 11.39 4.66
CA TYR A 109 -19.01 12.81 4.99
C TYR A 109 -17.67 13.54 4.88
N ILE A 110 -16.61 12.85 4.53
CA ILE A 110 -15.29 13.43 4.33
C ILE A 110 -15.03 13.62 2.85
N LYS A 111 -14.73 14.82 2.44
CA LYS A 111 -14.16 15.13 1.12
C LYS A 111 -12.66 15.28 1.19
N THR A 112 -12.03 14.81 0.15
CA THR A 112 -10.59 14.90 -0.04
C THR A 112 -10.26 15.51 -1.39
N MET A 113 -9.14 16.21 -1.44
CA MET A 113 -8.54 16.71 -2.66
C MET A 113 -7.04 16.54 -2.59
N ILE A 114 -6.47 15.82 -3.54
CA ILE A 114 -5.02 15.67 -3.67
C ILE A 114 -4.53 16.51 -4.85
N ASN A 115 -3.49 17.30 -4.60
CA ASN A 115 -2.94 18.26 -5.57
C ASN A 115 -4.03 19.19 -6.13
N SER A 116 -4.23 19.16 -7.45
CA SER A 116 -5.23 19.96 -8.17
C SER A 116 -6.37 19.12 -8.75
N GLU A 117 -6.51 17.87 -8.28
CA GLU A 117 -7.59 17.01 -8.75
C GLU A 117 -8.97 17.49 -8.26
N ALA A 118 -10.03 16.97 -8.87
CA ALA A 118 -11.37 17.28 -8.42
C ALA A 118 -11.61 16.71 -7.00
N PRO A 119 -12.31 17.46 -6.12
CA PRO A 119 -12.71 16.94 -4.84
C PRO A 119 -13.54 15.66 -4.97
N ALA A 120 -13.27 14.69 -4.13
CA ALA A 120 -13.99 13.43 -4.08
C ALA A 120 -14.40 13.09 -2.65
N VAL A 121 -15.55 12.45 -2.48
CA VAL A 121 -15.95 11.88 -1.19
C VAL A 121 -15.06 10.67 -0.90
N LEU A 122 -14.54 10.58 0.30
CA LEU A 122 -13.54 9.57 0.67
C LEU A 122 -14.06 8.14 0.45
N SER A 123 -15.32 7.86 0.75
CA SER A 123 -15.95 6.56 0.50
C SER A 123 -16.06 6.18 -0.97
N SER A 124 -16.00 7.14 -1.90
CA SER A 124 -16.04 6.89 -3.35
C SER A 124 -14.70 6.46 -3.95
N LEU A 125 -13.62 6.59 -3.19
CA LEU A 125 -12.28 6.19 -3.63
C LEU A 125 -12.07 4.69 -3.50
N ASP A 126 -11.12 4.16 -4.26
CA ASP A 126 -10.78 2.75 -4.25
C ASP A 126 -10.36 2.26 -2.86
N SER A 127 -10.93 1.14 -2.42
CA SER A 127 -10.56 0.51 -1.17
C SER A 127 -9.14 -0.08 -1.26
N ALA A 128 -8.38 0.07 -0.19
CA ALA A 128 -7.05 -0.51 -0.04
C ALA A 128 -7.00 -1.44 1.17
N THR A 129 -5.97 -2.27 1.23
CA THR A 129 -5.70 -3.09 2.42
C THR A 129 -5.17 -2.21 3.54
N THR A 130 -5.72 -2.35 4.75
CA THR A 130 -5.21 -1.68 5.95
C THR A 130 -3.83 -2.22 6.32
N THR A 131 -2.92 -1.33 6.66
CA THR A 131 -1.51 -1.67 6.98
C THR A 131 -1.10 -1.23 8.39
N ILE A 132 -1.86 -0.29 8.98
CA ILE A 132 -1.62 0.24 10.33
C ILE A 132 -2.47 -0.56 11.33
N ASP A 133 -1.89 -0.89 12.48
CA ASP A 133 -2.61 -1.55 13.57
C ASP A 133 -3.81 -0.70 14.00
N LYS A 134 -4.95 -1.36 14.24
CA LYS A 134 -6.25 -0.72 14.57
C LYS A 134 -6.85 0.14 13.44
N SER A 135 -6.39 0.01 12.23
CA SER A 135 -7.06 0.61 11.09
C SER A 135 -8.31 -0.18 10.72
N THR A 136 -9.44 0.52 10.56
CA THR A 136 -10.74 -0.06 10.22
C THR A 136 -11.06 0.04 8.74
N GLU A 137 -10.52 1.04 8.07
CA GLU A 137 -10.76 1.32 6.66
C GLU A 137 -9.52 1.97 6.02
N SER A 138 -9.29 1.68 4.74
CA SER A 138 -8.21 2.27 3.96
C SER A 138 -8.71 2.66 2.57
N ARG A 139 -8.39 3.87 2.13
CA ARG A 139 -8.74 4.41 0.81
C ARG A 139 -7.50 4.90 0.07
N THR A 140 -7.41 4.58 -1.21
CA THR A 140 -6.30 5.02 -2.06
C THR A 140 -6.54 6.46 -2.53
N LEU A 141 -5.67 7.37 -2.09
CA LEU A 141 -5.70 8.78 -2.51
C LEU A 141 -4.95 9.02 -3.81
N ALA A 142 -3.82 8.34 -4.00
CA ALA A 142 -3.01 8.43 -5.20
C ALA A 142 -2.18 7.16 -5.38
N GLN A 143 -1.77 6.91 -6.61
CA GLN A 143 -0.82 5.86 -6.96
C GLN A 143 0.13 6.36 -8.04
N GLY A 144 1.33 5.85 -8.05
CA GLY A 144 2.32 6.28 -9.02
C GLY A 144 3.55 5.39 -9.08
N SER A 145 4.50 5.85 -9.87
CA SER A 145 5.80 5.20 -10.01
C SER A 145 6.90 6.26 -10.08
N LEU A 146 8.05 5.94 -9.50
CA LEU A 146 9.21 6.82 -9.49
C LEU A 146 10.43 6.08 -10.07
N GLY A 147 11.14 6.75 -10.97
CA GLY A 147 12.46 6.32 -11.42
C GLY A 147 13.50 6.42 -10.31
N SER A 148 14.74 6.03 -10.61
CA SER A 148 15.87 6.12 -9.69
C SER A 148 16.07 7.57 -9.23
N ASN A 149 16.11 7.80 -7.92
CA ASN A 149 16.33 9.10 -7.29
C ASN A 149 15.29 10.19 -7.65
N ASP A 150 14.14 9.81 -8.21
CA ASP A 150 13.04 10.74 -8.49
C ASP A 150 12.21 11.02 -7.23
N SER A 151 11.52 12.17 -7.25
CA SER A 151 10.62 12.61 -6.18
C SER A 151 9.31 13.15 -6.75
N VAL A 152 8.26 13.08 -5.94
CA VAL A 152 6.94 13.66 -6.23
C VAL A 152 6.38 14.35 -5.00
N ASP A 153 5.80 15.52 -5.20
CA ASP A 153 5.16 16.31 -4.15
C ASP A 153 3.66 16.10 -4.15
N TYR A 154 3.10 16.03 -2.95
CA TYR A 154 1.68 15.93 -2.70
C TYR A 154 1.19 17.03 -1.78
N ALA A 155 -0.01 17.53 -2.08
CA ALA A 155 -0.73 18.52 -1.30
C ALA A 155 -2.14 18.00 -1.04
N LEU A 156 -2.38 17.48 0.18
CA LEU A 156 -3.64 16.88 0.60
C LEU A 156 -4.49 17.90 1.35
N ARG A 157 -5.78 17.97 1.04
CA ARG A 157 -6.80 18.70 1.80
C ARG A 157 -7.93 17.76 2.16
N LEU A 158 -8.44 17.89 3.36
CA LEU A 158 -9.60 17.18 3.87
C LEU A 158 -10.58 18.16 4.49
N TRP A 159 -11.87 17.95 4.28
CA TRP A 159 -12.94 18.75 4.91
C TRP A 159 -14.22 17.95 5.00
N MET A 160 -15.15 18.40 5.85
CA MET A 160 -16.49 17.84 5.94
C MET A 160 -17.34 18.33 4.78
N ASP A 161 -18.01 17.40 4.08
CA ASP A 161 -18.90 17.71 2.94
C ASP A 161 -20.05 18.64 3.37
N GLU A 162 -20.39 19.62 2.53
CA GLU A 162 -21.53 20.54 2.74
C GLU A 162 -22.89 19.83 2.88
N ASN A 163 -23.02 18.61 2.33
CA ASN A 163 -24.22 17.79 2.42
C ASN A 163 -24.27 16.91 3.67
N THR A 164 -23.32 17.04 4.60
CA THR A 164 -23.32 16.30 5.84
C THR A 164 -24.52 16.68 6.71
N PRO A 165 -25.39 15.74 7.11
CA PRO A 165 -26.52 16.06 7.96
C PRO A 165 -26.03 16.56 9.31
N LEU A 166 -26.47 17.74 9.70
CA LEU A 166 -26.23 18.30 11.04
C LEU A 166 -27.27 17.70 12.00
N ASN A 167 -26.94 16.56 12.56
CA ASN A 167 -27.71 15.88 13.61
C ASN A 167 -26.81 15.56 14.80
N ASP A 168 -27.41 15.12 15.91
CA ASP A 168 -26.65 14.75 17.12
C ASP A 168 -25.61 13.65 16.89
N GLU A 169 -25.72 12.90 15.78
CA GLU A 169 -24.76 11.86 15.41
C GLU A 169 -23.54 12.39 14.65
N THR A 170 -23.60 13.59 14.09
CA THR A 170 -22.51 14.23 13.31
C THR A 170 -21.92 15.44 14.01
N GLN A 171 -22.63 16.01 15.01
CA GLN A 171 -22.12 17.05 15.88
C GLN A 171 -21.30 16.42 17.01
N ASP A 172 -20.16 17.01 17.34
CA ASP A 172 -19.23 16.56 18.40
C ASP A 172 -18.46 15.26 18.10
N LYS A 173 -18.41 14.78 16.84
CA LYS A 173 -17.54 13.67 16.44
C LYS A 173 -16.20 14.21 15.94
N SER A 174 -15.14 13.74 16.56
CA SER A 174 -13.74 14.08 16.24
C SER A 174 -12.91 12.85 15.91
#